data_ca8ca75e3484b2793ae174108506bf5b
#
_entry.id   ca8ca75e3484b2793ae174108506bf5b
#
_cell.length_a   1.000
_cell.length_b   1.000
_cell.length_c   1.000
_cell.angle_alpha   90.00
_cell.angle_beta   90.00
_cell.angle_gamma   90.00
#
_symmetry.space_group_name_H-M   'P 1'
#
loop_
_entity.id
_entity.type
_entity.pdbx_description
1 polymer ?
#
loop_
_entity_poly.entity_id
_entity_poly.type
_entity_poly.pdbx_seq_one_letter_code
_entity_poly.pdbx_strand_id
1 'polypeptide(L)'
;MKTPRFSKKASSLSLGFAAITSLSISVVAGAYAAADEKEVIATPYQIISTAPDSEWRQLDPENTLVLDLPSGEIIIELRPDIAPLHVERIKTLVRQGFYNGLKFHRVIEGFVAQGGDPKGDGTGGSELPNLEPEFFLDTQALGEFTVVGRDRMASRIGFAKGVPMAAEPESLRSFRADKRVLAWTTHCPGVMSMARAAAPNSANSQFFLMIGDARSSLDQRYTAWGLIVDGYENARRINRGEPPDRPTPVIRMRIAADMPVDERPRVEMLQTDGDTFPRYLERAGLVTDGFVKDICNIKAPRRVKGKIEL
;
A
#
# COMPACT_ATOMS: atom_id res chain seq x y z
N MET A 1 26.10 27.96 56.28
CA MET A 1 26.72 29.30 56.56
C MET A 1 25.90 30.34 55.79
N LYS A 2 25.25 31.20 56.58
CA LYS A 2 24.84 32.60 56.31
C LYS A 2 23.93 32.91 55.11
N THR A 3 22.64 33.06 55.49
CA THR A 3 21.73 34.09 54.94
C THR A 3 22.21 35.49 55.28
N PRO A 4 21.82 36.55 54.55
CA PRO A 4 21.13 37.61 55.32
C PRO A 4 19.81 38.13 54.67
N ARG A 5 18.92 38.47 55.55
CA ARG A 5 17.74 39.33 55.44
C ARG A 5 18.14 40.81 55.28
N PHE A 6 17.20 41.63 54.81
CA PHE A 6 16.80 42.98 55.23
C PHE A 6 16.12 43.71 54.12
N SER A 7 15.14 44.60 54.17
CA SER A 7 14.32 45.20 55.22
C SER A 7 13.31 46.13 54.51
N LYS A 8 12.18 46.31 55.15
CA LYS A 8 11.06 47.18 54.75
C LYS A 8 11.47 48.65 54.65
N LYS A 9 10.74 49.42 53.79
CA LYS A 9 10.29 50.75 54.16
C LYS A 9 8.97 51.13 53.58
N ALA A 10 7.99 51.46 54.40
CA ALA A 10 6.72 52.06 54.05
C ALA A 10 6.89 53.58 54.03
N SER A 11 6.13 54.27 53.20
CA SER A 11 5.82 55.70 53.46
C SER A 11 4.44 55.97 52.85
N SER A 12 3.58 56.42 53.76
CA SER A 12 2.24 56.95 53.59
C SER A 12 2.30 58.42 53.11
N LEU A 13 1.39 58.86 52.26
CA LEU A 13 0.79 60.18 52.31
C LEU A 13 -0.59 60.21 51.61
N SER A 14 -1.43 61.00 52.23
CA SER A 14 -2.87 61.10 52.24
C SER A 14 -3.47 62.11 51.20
N LEU A 15 -4.76 61.94 51.05
CA LEU A 15 -5.87 62.86 50.69
C LEU A 15 -5.96 63.59 49.39
N GLY A 16 -7.12 63.46 48.79
CA GLY A 16 -7.73 64.34 47.81
C GLY A 16 -9.10 63.83 47.31
N PHE A 17 -10.17 64.25 47.98
CA PHE A 17 -11.57 63.99 47.59
C PHE A 17 -11.91 64.87 46.38
N ALA A 18 -12.43 64.25 45.33
CA ALA A 18 -13.25 64.92 44.31
C ALA A 18 -14.36 63.96 43.84
N ALA A 19 -15.58 64.31 44.21
CA ALA A 19 -16.79 63.64 43.81
C ALA A 19 -17.11 64.02 42.36
N ILE A 20 -17.17 63.00 41.49
CA ILE A 20 -17.72 63.13 40.13
C ILE A 20 -18.83 62.06 40.02
N THR A 21 -20.07 62.58 39.85
CA THR A 21 -21.28 61.80 39.55
C THR A 21 -21.10 60.96 38.25
N SER A 22 -21.03 59.66 38.41
CA SER A 22 -21.00 58.72 37.27
C SER A 22 -22.44 58.37 36.86
N LEU A 23 -22.74 58.78 35.64
CA LEU A 23 -23.92 58.33 34.90
C LEU A 23 -23.78 56.85 34.51
N SER A 24 -24.56 55.97 35.11
CA SER A 24 -24.54 54.54 34.85
C SER A 24 -25.17 54.24 33.49
N ILE A 25 -24.42 54.04 32.46
CA ILE A 25 -24.86 53.43 31.19
C ILE A 25 -24.87 51.92 31.38
N SER A 26 -26.05 51.31 31.55
CA SER A 26 -26.20 49.85 31.55
C SER A 26 -26.01 49.34 30.12
N VAL A 27 -24.82 48.82 29.82
CA VAL A 27 -24.56 48.04 28.64
C VAL A 27 -25.18 46.66 28.84
N VAL A 28 -26.32 46.41 28.23
CA VAL A 28 -26.89 45.06 28.09
C VAL A 28 -25.92 44.30 27.16
N ALA A 29 -25.00 43.57 27.76
CA ALA A 29 -24.21 42.58 27.02
C ALA A 29 -25.16 41.44 26.61
N GLY A 30 -25.63 41.47 25.35
CA GLY A 30 -26.30 40.31 24.76
C GLY A 30 -25.30 39.14 24.76
N ALA A 31 -25.58 38.12 25.54
CA ALA A 31 -24.89 36.84 25.43
C ALA A 31 -25.27 36.23 24.08
N TYR A 32 -24.43 36.44 23.08
CA TYR A 32 -24.45 35.59 21.90
C TYR A 32 -24.04 34.22 22.40
N ALA A 33 -25.00 33.29 22.47
CA ALA A 33 -24.74 31.88 22.60
C ALA A 33 -23.83 31.51 21.43
N ALA A 34 -22.57 31.17 21.72
CA ALA A 34 -21.73 30.49 20.78
C ALA A 34 -22.47 29.21 20.41
N ALA A 35 -22.99 29.16 19.18
CA ALA A 35 -23.52 27.94 18.63
C ALA A 35 -22.35 26.94 18.71
N ASP A 36 -22.59 25.83 19.39
CA ASP A 36 -21.70 24.68 19.42
C ASP A 36 -21.50 24.24 17.96
N GLU A 37 -20.45 24.74 17.30
CA GLU A 37 -20.04 24.24 16.00
C GLU A 37 -19.67 22.78 16.22
N LYS A 38 -20.62 21.88 15.99
CA LYS A 38 -20.32 20.45 15.93
C LYS A 38 -19.18 20.31 14.95
N GLU A 39 -18.03 19.95 15.45
CA GLU A 39 -16.85 19.63 14.65
C GLU A 39 -17.26 18.63 13.59
N VAL A 40 -17.33 19.07 12.33
CA VAL A 40 -17.71 18.21 11.20
C VAL A 40 -16.60 17.24 10.99
N ILE A 41 -16.74 16.05 11.57
CA ILE A 41 -15.75 15.01 11.49
C ILE A 41 -15.67 14.53 10.04
N ALA A 42 -14.53 14.82 9.37
CA ALA A 42 -14.31 14.49 7.96
C ALA A 42 -14.52 12.98 7.68
N THR A 43 -15.19 12.64 6.60
CA THR A 43 -15.34 11.26 6.14
C THR A 43 -14.00 10.73 5.58
N PRO A 44 -13.81 9.39 5.46
CA PRO A 44 -12.63 8.82 4.82
C PRO A 44 -12.38 9.39 3.42
N TYR A 45 -13.43 9.55 2.61
CA TYR A 45 -13.34 10.15 1.28
C TYR A 45 -12.89 11.62 1.33
N GLN A 46 -13.43 12.43 2.25
CA GLN A 46 -13.02 13.83 2.40
C GLN A 46 -11.53 13.95 2.79
N ILE A 47 -11.03 13.08 3.67
CA ILE A 47 -9.61 13.04 4.03
C ILE A 47 -8.75 12.82 2.78
N ILE A 48 -9.09 11.83 1.96
CA ILE A 48 -8.33 11.52 0.76
C ILE A 48 -8.47 12.60 -0.31
N SER A 49 -9.68 13.17 -0.49
CA SER A 49 -9.92 14.19 -1.52
C SER A 49 -9.23 15.52 -1.22
N THR A 50 -8.85 15.77 0.03
CA THR A 50 -8.10 16.95 0.46
C THR A 50 -6.61 16.67 0.66
N ALA A 51 -6.14 15.47 0.35
CA ALA A 51 -4.71 15.14 0.41
C ALA A 51 -3.92 16.07 -0.52
N PRO A 52 -2.80 16.65 -0.06
CA PRO A 52 -1.96 17.50 -0.88
C PRO A 52 -1.39 16.71 -2.07
N ASP A 53 -1.18 17.39 -3.20
CA ASP A 53 -0.65 16.73 -4.40
C ASP A 53 0.75 16.14 -4.19
N SER A 54 1.52 16.65 -3.24
CA SER A 54 2.82 16.09 -2.85
C SER A 54 2.74 14.69 -2.25
N GLU A 55 1.58 14.26 -1.76
CA GLU A 55 1.36 12.91 -1.25
C GLU A 55 0.85 11.93 -2.33
N TRP A 56 0.67 12.39 -3.56
CA TRP A 56 0.31 11.54 -4.69
C TRP A 56 1.52 11.30 -5.57
N ARG A 57 1.85 10.05 -5.82
CA ARG A 57 2.92 9.67 -6.73
C ARG A 57 2.36 9.07 -8.01
N GLN A 58 2.88 9.49 -9.14
CA GLN A 58 2.62 8.86 -10.43
C GLN A 58 3.32 7.50 -10.49
N LEU A 59 2.72 6.55 -11.20
CA LEU A 59 3.42 5.31 -11.52
C LEU A 59 4.59 5.59 -12.47
N ASP A 60 5.72 4.94 -12.22
CA ASP A 60 6.83 4.93 -13.16
C ASP A 60 6.46 4.09 -14.40
N PRO A 61 6.44 4.65 -15.61
CA PRO A 61 6.10 3.89 -16.81
C PRO A 61 6.98 2.66 -17.05
N GLU A 62 8.27 2.72 -16.67
CA GLU A 62 9.19 1.58 -16.78
C GLU A 62 8.80 0.44 -15.82
N ASN A 63 8.16 0.76 -14.71
CA ASN A 63 7.70 -0.18 -13.71
C ASN A 63 6.17 -0.34 -13.71
N THR A 64 5.51 -0.02 -14.82
CA THR A 64 4.06 -0.22 -15.01
C THR A 64 3.83 -1.25 -16.11
N LEU A 65 3.14 -2.34 -15.77
CA LEU A 65 2.75 -3.40 -16.68
C LEU A 65 1.26 -3.29 -16.99
N VAL A 66 0.90 -3.32 -18.25
CA VAL A 66 -0.48 -3.40 -18.76
C VAL A 66 -0.75 -4.82 -19.24
N LEU A 67 -1.71 -5.48 -18.62
CA LEU A 67 -2.18 -6.83 -18.96
C LEU A 67 -3.56 -6.72 -19.59
N ASP A 68 -3.65 -7.01 -20.89
CA ASP A 68 -4.91 -7.02 -21.66
C ASP A 68 -5.57 -8.40 -21.58
N LEU A 69 -6.79 -8.44 -21.05
CA LEU A 69 -7.65 -9.62 -21.00
C LEU A 69 -8.94 -9.38 -21.80
N PRO A 70 -9.70 -10.43 -22.15
CA PRO A 70 -11.04 -10.26 -22.77
C PRO A 70 -12.01 -9.46 -21.89
N SER A 71 -11.79 -9.45 -20.59
CA SER A 71 -12.60 -8.70 -19.60
C SER A 71 -12.22 -7.22 -19.48
N GLY A 72 -11.07 -6.81 -20.00
CA GLY A 72 -10.51 -5.47 -19.92
C GLY A 72 -9.05 -5.46 -19.44
N GLU A 73 -8.50 -4.27 -19.32
CA GLU A 73 -7.12 -4.05 -18.87
C GLU A 73 -6.96 -4.23 -17.37
N ILE A 74 -5.78 -4.69 -16.97
CA ILE A 74 -5.30 -4.71 -15.59
C ILE A 74 -3.99 -3.94 -15.56
N ILE A 75 -3.88 -2.95 -14.68
CA ILE A 75 -2.67 -2.16 -14.48
C ILE A 75 -1.94 -2.68 -13.25
N ILE A 76 -0.68 -3.05 -13.43
CA ILE A 76 0.15 -3.65 -12.38
C ILE A 76 1.38 -2.77 -12.17
N GLU A 77 1.63 -2.38 -10.94
CA GLU A 77 2.88 -1.76 -10.54
C GLU A 77 3.91 -2.85 -10.24
N LEU A 78 5.00 -2.88 -11.00
CA LEU A 78 6.15 -3.75 -10.77
C LEU A 78 7.02 -3.18 -9.65
N ARG A 79 7.56 -4.03 -8.79
CA ARG A 79 8.29 -3.63 -7.58
C ARG A 79 9.74 -4.15 -7.59
N PRO A 80 10.62 -3.51 -8.38
CA PRO A 80 12.04 -3.89 -8.43
C PRO A 80 12.78 -3.65 -7.10
N ASP A 81 12.24 -2.80 -6.23
CA ASP A 81 12.72 -2.60 -4.87
C ASP A 81 12.39 -3.77 -3.93
N ILE A 82 11.44 -4.63 -4.30
CA ILE A 82 11.03 -5.83 -3.55
C ILE A 82 11.65 -7.09 -4.19
N ALA A 83 11.58 -7.22 -5.51
CA ALA A 83 12.01 -8.42 -6.22
C ALA A 83 12.71 -8.07 -7.54
N PRO A 84 13.93 -7.52 -7.50
CA PRO A 84 14.63 -7.03 -8.69
C PRO A 84 14.83 -8.12 -9.77
N LEU A 85 15.21 -9.34 -9.39
CA LEU A 85 15.43 -10.42 -10.35
C LEU A 85 14.15 -10.87 -11.04
N HIS A 86 13.06 -10.96 -10.28
CA HIS A 86 11.77 -11.36 -10.82
C HIS A 86 11.16 -10.27 -11.71
N VAL A 87 11.26 -9.01 -11.30
CA VAL A 87 10.79 -7.88 -12.11
C VAL A 87 11.53 -7.80 -13.44
N GLU A 88 12.85 -7.94 -13.43
CA GLU A 88 13.65 -7.95 -14.67
C GLU A 88 13.26 -9.12 -15.59
N ARG A 89 13.02 -10.31 -15.02
CA ARG A 89 12.53 -11.47 -15.76
C ARG A 89 11.17 -11.17 -16.43
N ILE A 90 10.22 -10.62 -15.68
CA ILE A 90 8.90 -10.28 -16.20
C ILE A 90 9.03 -9.25 -17.32
N LYS A 91 9.80 -8.18 -17.15
CA LYS A 91 10.02 -7.17 -18.19
C LYS A 91 10.63 -7.77 -19.46
N THR A 92 11.67 -8.59 -19.29
CA THR A 92 12.33 -9.27 -20.41
C THR A 92 11.34 -10.11 -21.22
N LEU A 93 10.57 -10.96 -20.57
CA LEU A 93 9.61 -11.84 -21.23
C LEU A 93 8.43 -11.06 -21.85
N VAL A 94 7.99 -9.97 -21.21
CA VAL A 94 6.96 -9.07 -21.76
C VAL A 94 7.45 -8.42 -23.04
N ARG A 95 8.67 -7.87 -23.08
CA ARG A 95 9.27 -7.24 -24.25
C ARG A 95 9.52 -8.23 -25.39
N GLN A 96 9.75 -9.49 -25.08
CA GLN A 96 9.81 -10.59 -26.08
C GLN A 96 8.43 -11.03 -26.59
N GLY A 97 7.33 -10.51 -26.02
CA GLY A 97 5.97 -10.95 -26.35
C GLY A 97 5.65 -12.37 -25.86
N PHE A 98 6.48 -12.94 -24.98
CA PHE A 98 6.37 -14.32 -24.50
C PHE A 98 4.99 -14.67 -23.94
N TYR A 99 4.36 -13.76 -23.23
CA TYR A 99 3.07 -14.00 -22.58
C TYR A 99 1.86 -13.86 -23.50
N ASN A 100 2.02 -13.26 -24.68
CA ASN A 100 0.91 -12.99 -25.60
C ASN A 100 0.29 -14.28 -26.11
N GLY A 101 -1.01 -14.45 -25.95
CA GLY A 101 -1.74 -15.65 -26.33
C GLY A 101 -1.68 -16.81 -25.32
N LEU A 102 -0.81 -16.73 -24.31
CA LEU A 102 -0.79 -17.73 -23.24
C LEU A 102 -2.09 -17.69 -22.43
N LYS A 103 -2.38 -18.75 -21.70
CA LYS A 103 -3.64 -18.92 -21.00
C LYS A 103 -3.44 -19.02 -19.48
N PHE A 104 -4.44 -18.60 -18.74
CA PHE A 104 -4.55 -18.97 -17.33
C PHE A 104 -5.00 -20.43 -17.25
N HIS A 105 -4.05 -21.31 -16.99
CA HIS A 105 -4.24 -22.77 -17.01
C HIS A 105 -4.71 -23.37 -15.70
N ARG A 106 -4.59 -22.58 -14.59
CA ARG A 106 -5.03 -23.01 -13.25
C ARG A 106 -5.61 -21.81 -12.50
N VAL A 107 -6.91 -21.88 -12.18
CA VAL A 107 -7.62 -20.77 -11.54
C VAL A 107 -8.53 -21.31 -10.43
N ILE A 108 -8.17 -21.03 -9.19
CA ILE A 108 -8.89 -21.49 -7.99
C ILE A 108 -9.61 -20.29 -7.35
N GLU A 109 -10.93 -20.40 -7.21
CA GLU A 109 -11.75 -19.37 -6.57
C GLU A 109 -11.27 -19.06 -5.16
N GLY A 110 -11.19 -17.76 -4.81
CA GLY A 110 -10.73 -17.34 -3.49
C GLY A 110 -9.24 -17.59 -3.22
N PHE A 111 -8.46 -17.95 -4.25
CA PHE A 111 -7.04 -18.24 -4.12
C PHE A 111 -6.23 -17.52 -5.19
N VAL A 112 -5.95 -18.17 -6.34
CA VAL A 112 -5.07 -17.63 -7.38
C VAL A 112 -5.61 -17.85 -8.79
N ALA A 113 -5.16 -17.00 -9.74
CA ALA A 113 -5.21 -17.29 -11.16
C ALA A 113 -3.76 -17.39 -11.69
N GLN A 114 -3.36 -18.57 -12.12
CA GLN A 114 -2.01 -18.90 -12.55
C GLN A 114 -1.93 -19.01 -14.08
N GLY A 115 -0.91 -18.35 -14.65
CA GLY A 115 -0.61 -18.35 -16.09
C GLY A 115 0.90 -18.30 -16.35
N GLY A 116 1.28 -17.97 -17.59
CA GLY A 116 2.69 -17.81 -17.97
C GLY A 116 3.40 -19.11 -18.31
N ASP A 117 2.64 -20.17 -18.58
CA ASP A 117 3.13 -21.46 -19.07
C ASP A 117 2.89 -21.60 -20.58
N PRO A 118 3.95 -21.69 -21.42
CA PRO A 118 3.80 -21.89 -22.85
C PRO A 118 3.16 -23.23 -23.25
N LYS A 119 3.25 -24.26 -22.39
CA LYS A 119 2.59 -25.56 -22.60
C LYS A 119 1.13 -25.55 -22.14
N GLY A 120 0.79 -24.70 -21.18
CA GLY A 120 -0.57 -24.58 -20.63
C GLY A 120 -1.00 -25.75 -19.74
N ASP A 121 -0.08 -26.57 -19.25
CA ASP A 121 -0.31 -27.73 -18.38
C ASP A 121 0.37 -27.63 -17.00
N GLY A 122 1.04 -26.50 -16.74
CA GLY A 122 1.77 -26.25 -15.51
C GLY A 122 3.24 -26.71 -15.52
N THR A 123 3.70 -27.37 -16.60
CA THR A 123 5.06 -27.94 -16.68
C THR A 123 6.04 -27.13 -17.52
N GLY A 124 5.56 -26.11 -18.24
CA GLY A 124 6.37 -25.29 -19.13
C GLY A 124 7.03 -24.10 -18.43
N GLY A 125 7.99 -23.53 -19.14
CA GLY A 125 8.70 -22.33 -18.73
C GLY A 125 9.38 -21.66 -19.93
N SER A 126 10.03 -20.53 -19.71
CA SER A 126 10.90 -19.90 -20.70
C SER A 126 12.23 -20.65 -20.80
N GLU A 127 13.02 -20.40 -21.85
CA GLU A 127 14.36 -20.94 -22.01
C GLU A 127 15.40 -20.27 -21.10
N LEU A 128 15.02 -19.21 -20.39
CA LEU A 128 15.90 -18.51 -19.46
C LEU A 128 16.15 -19.34 -18.21
N PRO A 129 17.31 -19.16 -17.52
CA PRO A 129 17.60 -19.87 -16.27
C PRO A 129 16.55 -19.60 -15.19
N ASN A 130 16.36 -20.53 -14.27
CA ASN A 130 15.53 -20.32 -13.10
C ASN A 130 16.07 -19.19 -12.21
N LEU A 131 15.18 -18.63 -11.39
CA LEU A 131 15.48 -17.49 -10.52
C LEU A 131 15.72 -17.94 -9.09
N GLU A 132 16.68 -17.29 -8.43
CA GLU A 132 16.83 -17.38 -6.98
C GLU A 132 15.64 -16.70 -6.27
N PRO A 133 15.24 -17.21 -5.09
CA PRO A 133 14.09 -16.66 -4.37
C PRO A 133 14.37 -15.27 -3.78
N GLU A 134 13.37 -14.39 -3.85
CA GLU A 134 13.36 -13.06 -3.22
C GLU A 134 12.19 -12.98 -2.24
N PHE A 135 12.15 -13.92 -1.27
CA PHE A 135 11.03 -14.03 -0.32
C PHE A 135 11.10 -13.01 0.81
N PHE A 136 12.29 -12.56 1.12
CA PHE A 136 12.57 -11.69 2.25
C PHE A 136 13.42 -10.50 1.85
N LEU A 137 13.17 -9.41 2.55
CA LEU A 137 13.89 -8.16 2.44
C LEU A 137 14.38 -7.73 3.82
N ASP A 138 15.48 -7.01 3.87
CA ASP A 138 15.81 -6.26 5.08
C ASP A 138 14.92 -5.03 5.17
N THR A 139 14.29 -4.80 6.32
CA THR A 139 13.44 -3.61 6.53
C THR A 139 14.20 -2.30 6.28
N GLN A 140 15.51 -2.27 6.45
CA GLN A 140 16.35 -1.10 6.14
C GLN A 140 16.53 -0.90 4.63
N ALA A 141 16.54 -1.97 3.84
CA ALA A 141 16.69 -1.90 2.39
C ALA A 141 15.41 -1.44 1.68
N LEU A 142 14.25 -1.60 2.31
CA LEU A 142 12.95 -1.16 1.75
C LEU A 142 12.83 0.36 1.64
N GLY A 143 13.63 1.14 2.37
CA GLY A 143 13.57 2.60 2.42
C GLY A 143 12.30 3.13 3.09
N GLU A 144 11.13 2.75 2.57
CA GLU A 144 9.83 3.18 3.04
C GLU A 144 8.98 1.97 3.45
N PHE A 145 9.00 1.62 4.71
CA PHE A 145 8.05 0.66 5.29
C PHE A 145 7.27 1.32 6.43
N THR A 146 6.07 1.77 6.10
CA THR A 146 5.16 2.40 7.06
C THR A 146 4.41 1.34 7.82
N VAL A 147 4.80 1.12 9.06
CA VAL A 147 4.10 0.21 9.97
C VAL A 147 2.81 0.87 10.44
N VAL A 148 1.67 0.25 10.15
CA VAL A 148 0.35 0.74 10.57
C VAL A 148 -0.19 0.00 11.79
N GLY A 149 0.45 -1.10 12.18
CA GLY A 149 0.06 -1.84 13.37
C GLY A 149 0.55 -3.28 13.36
N ARG A 150 -0.23 -4.12 14.01
CA ARG A 150 -0.06 -5.58 14.09
C ARG A 150 -1.37 -6.28 13.79
N ASP A 151 -1.30 -7.54 13.39
CA ASP A 151 -2.47 -8.42 13.27
C ASP A 151 -2.20 -9.78 13.96
N ARG A 152 -3.05 -10.77 13.67
CA ARG A 152 -2.89 -12.11 14.24
C ARG A 152 -1.72 -12.92 13.64
N MET A 153 -1.22 -12.50 12.47
CA MET A 153 -0.20 -13.24 11.71
C MET A 153 1.19 -12.62 11.86
N ALA A 154 1.26 -11.30 12.10
CA ALA A 154 2.53 -10.61 12.21
C ALA A 154 2.48 -9.50 13.27
N SER A 155 3.60 -9.33 13.98
CA SER A 155 3.77 -8.30 14.99
C SER A 155 3.96 -6.88 14.41
N ARG A 156 4.37 -6.78 13.15
CA ARG A 156 4.50 -5.54 12.39
C ARG A 156 3.90 -5.76 11.01
N ILE A 157 2.89 -4.98 10.73
CA ILE A 157 2.20 -5.01 9.45
C ILE A 157 2.04 -3.59 8.93
N GLY A 158 2.13 -3.41 7.62
CA GLY A 158 2.12 -2.08 7.03
C GLY A 158 2.24 -2.10 5.52
N PHE A 159 2.77 -1.01 4.99
CA PHE A 159 2.85 -0.80 3.55
C PHE A 159 4.23 -0.29 3.14
N ALA A 160 4.71 -0.77 2.00
CA ALA A 160 5.83 -0.17 1.29
C ALA A 160 5.33 0.32 -0.07
N LYS A 161 5.22 1.65 -0.23
CA LYS A 161 4.67 2.30 -1.46
C LYS A 161 3.33 1.68 -1.91
N GLY A 162 2.44 1.39 -0.96
CA GLY A 162 1.12 0.82 -1.24
C GLY A 162 1.05 -0.71 -1.30
N VAL A 163 2.17 -1.43 -1.33
CA VAL A 163 2.18 -2.90 -1.23
C VAL A 163 2.04 -3.33 0.22
N PRO A 164 1.07 -4.18 0.54
CA PRO A 164 0.89 -4.70 1.89
C PRO A 164 2.03 -5.65 2.26
N MET A 165 2.65 -5.39 3.40
CA MET A 165 3.81 -6.13 3.89
C MET A 165 3.69 -6.47 5.36
N ALA A 166 4.40 -7.52 5.76
CA ALA A 166 4.62 -7.88 7.15
C ALA A 166 6.11 -7.95 7.45
N ALA A 167 6.47 -7.78 8.71
CA ALA A 167 7.86 -7.85 9.15
C ALA A 167 7.97 -8.49 10.53
N GLU A 168 9.17 -8.99 10.80
CA GLU A 168 9.58 -9.47 12.11
C GLU A 168 9.58 -8.31 13.14
N PRO A 169 9.53 -8.65 14.45
CA PRO A 169 9.72 -7.66 15.50
C PRO A 169 11.07 -6.96 15.39
N GLU A 170 11.10 -5.64 15.55
CA GLU A 170 12.35 -4.85 15.50
C GLU A 170 13.37 -5.28 16.56
N SER A 171 12.89 -5.81 17.68
CA SER A 171 13.74 -6.33 18.75
C SER A 171 14.71 -7.44 18.30
N LEU A 172 14.37 -8.19 17.23
CA LEU A 172 15.25 -9.23 16.69
C LEU A 172 16.57 -8.67 16.15
N ARG A 173 16.62 -7.39 15.77
CA ARG A 173 17.83 -6.71 15.30
C ARG A 173 18.99 -6.81 16.31
N SER A 174 18.69 -6.69 17.60
CA SER A 174 19.69 -6.76 18.65
C SER A 174 20.22 -8.18 18.88
N PHE A 175 19.43 -9.20 18.56
CA PHE A 175 19.76 -10.61 18.79
C PHE A 175 20.46 -11.28 17.60
N ARG A 176 20.37 -10.71 16.39
CA ARG A 176 21.01 -11.27 15.19
C ARG A 176 22.41 -10.72 14.97
N ALA A 177 23.33 -11.58 14.55
CA ALA A 177 24.71 -11.18 14.23
C ALA A 177 24.76 -10.22 13.03
N ASP A 178 23.91 -10.45 12.01
CA ASP A 178 23.80 -9.63 10.80
C ASP A 178 22.96 -8.35 10.98
N LYS A 179 22.35 -8.16 12.17
CA LYS A 179 21.50 -7.03 12.51
C LYS A 179 20.30 -6.82 11.54
N ARG A 180 19.91 -7.85 10.80
CA ARG A 180 18.77 -7.78 9.86
C ARG A 180 17.45 -8.06 10.56
N VAL A 181 16.42 -7.35 10.12
CA VAL A 181 15.02 -7.62 10.45
C VAL A 181 14.29 -7.83 9.12
N LEU A 182 13.72 -9.00 8.97
CA LEU A 182 13.15 -9.43 7.70
C LEU A 182 11.72 -8.94 7.54
N ALA A 183 11.41 -8.48 6.34
CA ALA A 183 10.07 -8.19 5.86
C ALA A 183 9.75 -9.08 4.66
N TRP A 184 8.46 -9.26 4.41
CA TRP A 184 7.94 -9.98 3.26
C TRP A 184 6.63 -9.37 2.77
N THR A 185 6.33 -9.54 1.49
CA THR A 185 5.03 -9.14 0.93
C THR A 185 3.96 -10.12 1.39
N THR A 186 2.81 -9.60 1.83
CA THR A 186 1.66 -10.42 2.19
C THR A 186 0.86 -10.77 0.92
N HIS A 187 0.49 -12.05 0.75
CA HIS A 187 -0.26 -12.52 -0.41
C HIS A 187 -1.75 -12.20 -0.29
N CYS A 188 -2.04 -10.90 -0.32
CA CYS A 188 -3.38 -10.33 -0.36
C CYS A 188 -3.94 -10.26 -1.79
N PRO A 189 -5.27 -10.17 -1.98
CA PRO A 189 -5.88 -9.97 -3.29
C PRO A 189 -5.27 -8.78 -4.06
N GLY A 190 -4.86 -9.04 -5.32
CA GLY A 190 -4.19 -8.07 -6.18
C GLY A 190 -2.66 -8.17 -6.20
N VAL A 191 -2.04 -8.90 -5.29
CA VAL A 191 -0.59 -9.16 -5.33
C VAL A 191 -0.25 -10.10 -6.48
N MET A 192 0.83 -9.78 -7.20
CA MET A 192 1.40 -10.60 -8.27
C MET A 192 2.62 -11.34 -7.75
N SER A 193 2.66 -12.65 -7.96
CA SER A 193 3.77 -13.49 -7.47
C SER A 193 4.22 -14.50 -8.52
N MET A 194 5.45 -15.00 -8.35
CA MET A 194 6.01 -16.00 -9.26
C MET A 194 5.67 -17.41 -8.79
N ALA A 195 5.13 -18.22 -9.70
CA ALA A 195 4.94 -19.64 -9.47
C ALA A 195 6.28 -20.39 -9.56
N ARG A 196 6.40 -21.49 -8.83
CA ARG A 196 7.58 -22.34 -8.78
C ARG A 196 7.24 -23.80 -8.50
N ALA A 197 8.16 -24.70 -8.82
CA ALA A 197 8.09 -26.09 -8.38
C ALA A 197 8.49 -26.23 -6.89
N ALA A 198 8.78 -27.43 -6.43
CA ALA A 198 9.12 -27.70 -5.02
C ALA A 198 10.41 -26.96 -4.57
N ALA A 199 11.44 -26.90 -5.43
CA ALA A 199 12.68 -26.22 -5.11
C ALA A 199 12.46 -24.68 -5.04
N PRO A 200 12.97 -23.99 -4.01
CA PRO A 200 12.80 -22.54 -3.86
C PRO A 200 13.31 -21.73 -5.05
N ASN A 201 14.39 -22.16 -5.70
CA ASN A 201 15.04 -21.55 -6.86
C ASN A 201 14.55 -22.12 -8.20
N SER A 202 13.28 -22.48 -8.31
CA SER A 202 12.68 -23.05 -9.53
C SER A 202 11.69 -22.12 -10.22
N ALA A 203 11.59 -20.87 -9.80
CA ALA A 203 10.80 -19.86 -10.49
C ALA A 203 11.37 -19.56 -11.87
N ASN A 204 10.51 -19.39 -12.91
CA ASN A 204 10.94 -19.17 -14.28
C ASN A 204 10.10 -18.12 -15.02
N SER A 205 8.95 -18.51 -15.61
CA SER A 205 8.04 -17.61 -16.34
C SER A 205 6.61 -17.64 -15.80
N GLN A 206 6.23 -18.73 -15.12
CA GLN A 206 4.88 -18.86 -14.61
C GLN A 206 4.64 -17.90 -13.43
N PHE A 207 3.53 -17.21 -13.46
CA PHE A 207 3.11 -16.29 -12.42
C PHE A 207 1.67 -16.58 -11.97
N PHE A 208 1.30 -16.02 -10.84
CA PHE A 208 -0.08 -15.98 -10.42
C PHE A 208 -0.46 -14.60 -9.88
N LEU A 209 -1.70 -14.25 -10.09
CA LEU A 209 -2.33 -13.11 -9.44
C LEU A 209 -3.24 -13.61 -8.31
N MET A 210 -3.20 -12.92 -7.19
CA MET A 210 -4.01 -13.25 -6.03
C MET A 210 -5.46 -12.79 -6.24
N ILE A 211 -6.41 -13.72 -6.20
CA ILE A 211 -7.86 -13.43 -6.21
C ILE A 211 -8.53 -13.72 -4.87
N GLY A 212 -7.75 -14.16 -3.89
CA GLY A 212 -8.13 -14.35 -2.50
C GLY A 212 -6.98 -14.08 -1.54
N ASP A 213 -7.23 -14.20 -0.24
CA ASP A 213 -6.20 -14.12 0.81
C ASP A 213 -5.57 -15.51 1.01
N ALA A 214 -4.27 -15.61 0.76
CA ALA A 214 -3.53 -16.86 0.95
C ALA A 214 -2.25 -16.66 1.79
N ARG A 215 -2.21 -15.67 2.65
CA ARG A 215 -1.07 -15.33 3.52
C ARG A 215 -0.55 -16.54 4.29
N SER A 216 -1.43 -17.36 4.87
CA SER A 216 -1.03 -18.52 5.66
C SER A 216 -0.27 -19.60 4.89
N SER A 217 -0.43 -19.67 3.57
CA SER A 217 0.17 -20.69 2.71
C SER A 217 1.30 -20.17 1.81
N LEU A 218 1.25 -18.89 1.41
CA LEU A 218 2.17 -18.36 0.40
C LEU A 218 3.20 -17.38 0.95
N ASP A 219 2.91 -16.66 2.05
CA ASP A 219 3.85 -15.71 2.64
C ASP A 219 5.16 -16.40 3.01
N GLN A 220 6.28 -15.70 2.77
CA GLN A 220 7.63 -16.18 3.04
C GLN A 220 8.08 -17.38 2.17
N ARG A 221 7.26 -17.82 1.20
CA ARG A 221 7.51 -19.01 0.38
C ARG A 221 7.46 -18.73 -1.12
N TYR A 222 6.87 -17.61 -1.51
CA TYR A 222 6.76 -17.20 -2.91
C TYR A 222 7.21 -15.76 -3.06
N THR A 223 7.85 -15.44 -4.19
CA THR A 223 8.33 -14.08 -4.48
C THR A 223 7.19 -13.27 -5.09
N ALA A 224 6.77 -12.25 -4.37
CA ALA A 224 5.87 -11.24 -4.89
C ALA A 224 6.68 -10.16 -5.62
N TRP A 225 6.25 -9.79 -6.84
CA TRP A 225 6.98 -8.88 -7.71
C TRP A 225 6.16 -7.67 -8.18
N GLY A 226 4.88 -7.61 -7.81
CA GLY A 226 4.00 -6.51 -8.22
C GLY A 226 2.67 -6.48 -7.50
N LEU A 227 1.92 -5.42 -7.77
CA LEU A 227 0.59 -5.19 -7.23
C LEU A 227 -0.34 -4.67 -8.33
N ILE A 228 -1.54 -5.23 -8.44
CA ILE A 228 -2.61 -4.68 -9.27
C ILE A 228 -3.05 -3.35 -8.64
N VAL A 229 -2.88 -2.27 -9.38
CA VAL A 229 -3.25 -0.92 -8.95
C VAL A 229 -4.53 -0.41 -9.62
N ASP A 230 -4.95 -1.05 -10.72
CA ASP A 230 -6.25 -0.80 -11.37
C ASP A 230 -6.72 -2.03 -12.14
N GLY A 231 -8.03 -2.15 -12.38
CA GLY A 231 -8.62 -3.24 -13.15
C GLY A 231 -8.72 -4.58 -12.42
N TYR A 232 -8.64 -4.62 -11.07
CA TYR A 232 -8.76 -5.87 -10.30
C TYR A 232 -10.07 -6.64 -10.60
N GLU A 233 -11.14 -5.94 -10.95
CA GLU A 233 -12.41 -6.57 -11.34
C GLU A 233 -12.28 -7.43 -12.62
N ASN A 234 -11.36 -7.08 -13.52
CA ASN A 234 -11.07 -7.89 -14.70
C ASN A 234 -10.32 -9.18 -14.33
N ALA A 235 -9.44 -9.12 -13.31
CA ALA A 235 -8.80 -10.31 -12.75
C ALA A 235 -9.82 -11.28 -12.15
N ARG A 236 -10.84 -10.77 -11.50
CA ARG A 236 -11.91 -11.60 -10.92
C ARG A 236 -12.80 -12.28 -11.95
N ARG A 237 -12.76 -11.86 -13.23
CA ARG A 237 -13.51 -12.45 -14.35
C ARG A 237 -12.75 -13.55 -15.10
N ILE A 238 -11.51 -13.86 -14.71
CA ILE A 238 -10.74 -14.97 -15.26
C ILE A 238 -11.49 -16.28 -14.96
N ASN A 239 -11.70 -17.11 -15.98
CA ASN A 239 -12.46 -18.36 -15.88
C ASN A 239 -11.79 -19.33 -14.89
N ARG A 240 -12.59 -19.94 -14.02
CA ARG A 240 -12.16 -20.87 -12.96
C ARG A 240 -11.99 -22.28 -13.50
N GLY A 241 -11.09 -23.06 -12.87
CA GLY A 241 -10.84 -24.48 -13.15
C GLY A 241 -9.36 -24.84 -13.04
N GLU A 242 -9.06 -26.13 -12.93
CA GLU A 242 -7.71 -26.73 -12.83
C GLU A 242 -7.57 -27.91 -13.80
N PRO A 243 -7.51 -27.73 -15.12
CA PRO A 243 -7.62 -26.48 -15.89
C PRO A 243 -9.08 -25.99 -16.03
N PRO A 244 -9.29 -24.71 -16.39
CA PRO A 244 -10.61 -24.21 -16.78
C PRO A 244 -11.11 -24.87 -18.09
N ASP A 245 -12.40 -25.14 -18.21
CA ASP A 245 -12.99 -25.65 -19.48
C ASP A 245 -12.72 -24.71 -20.67
N ARG A 246 -12.75 -23.42 -20.42
CA ARG A 246 -12.41 -22.37 -21.37
C ARG A 246 -11.40 -21.42 -20.74
N PRO A 247 -10.09 -21.73 -20.81
CA PRO A 247 -9.05 -20.91 -20.22
C PRO A 247 -9.03 -19.48 -20.78
N THR A 248 -9.01 -18.48 -19.92
CA THR A 248 -8.93 -17.07 -20.31
C THR A 248 -7.55 -16.81 -20.91
N PRO A 249 -7.46 -16.24 -22.13
CA PRO A 249 -6.17 -15.90 -22.73
C PRO A 249 -5.64 -14.57 -22.20
N VAL A 250 -4.33 -14.45 -22.13
CA VAL A 250 -3.62 -13.17 -22.11
C VAL A 250 -3.64 -12.64 -23.56
N ILE A 251 -4.38 -11.57 -23.84
CA ILE A 251 -4.38 -10.96 -25.17
C ILE A 251 -3.00 -10.39 -25.45
N ARG A 252 -2.48 -9.59 -24.51
CA ARG A 252 -1.18 -8.94 -24.62
C ARG A 252 -0.70 -8.46 -23.25
N MET A 253 0.62 -8.45 -23.04
CA MET A 253 1.30 -7.75 -21.97
C MET A 253 2.24 -6.69 -22.52
N ARG A 254 2.27 -5.50 -21.90
CA ARG A 254 3.11 -4.36 -22.32
C ARG A 254 3.70 -3.65 -21.11
N ILE A 255 4.94 -3.18 -21.23
CA ILE A 255 5.50 -2.20 -20.29
C ILE A 255 5.03 -0.81 -20.76
N ALA A 256 4.53 0.01 -19.85
CA ALA A 256 3.96 1.31 -20.20
C ALA A 256 5.00 2.26 -20.81
N ALA A 257 6.28 2.14 -20.46
CA ALA A 257 7.36 2.91 -21.10
C ALA A 257 7.47 2.66 -22.61
N ASP A 258 7.12 1.46 -23.06
CA ASP A 258 7.20 1.04 -24.48
C ASP A 258 5.92 1.41 -25.27
N MET A 259 4.93 2.03 -24.61
CA MET A 259 3.68 2.50 -25.21
C MET A 259 3.77 3.97 -25.63
N PRO A 260 2.98 4.42 -26.63
CA PRO A 260 2.77 5.84 -26.89
C PRO A 260 2.34 6.57 -25.62
N VAL A 261 2.84 7.79 -25.46
CA VAL A 261 2.65 8.56 -24.20
C VAL A 261 1.17 8.80 -23.88
N ASP A 262 0.36 9.02 -24.92
CA ASP A 262 -1.08 9.27 -24.83
C ASP A 262 -1.90 8.00 -24.49
N GLU A 263 -1.35 6.81 -24.74
CA GLU A 263 -1.96 5.51 -24.42
C GLU A 263 -1.55 4.98 -23.03
N ARG A 264 -0.57 5.61 -22.38
CA ARG A 264 -0.08 5.15 -21.06
C ARG A 264 -1.15 5.27 -19.98
N PRO A 265 -1.24 4.30 -19.06
CA PRO A 265 -2.12 4.42 -17.90
C PRO A 265 -1.82 5.67 -17.07
N ARG A 266 -2.86 6.41 -16.71
CA ARG A 266 -2.76 7.58 -15.83
C ARG A 266 -3.29 7.19 -14.46
N VAL A 267 -2.40 6.67 -13.63
CA VAL A 267 -2.69 6.24 -12.26
C VAL A 267 -1.70 6.91 -11.31
N GLU A 268 -2.24 7.52 -10.27
CA GLU A 268 -1.47 8.04 -9.14
C GLU A 268 -1.85 7.26 -7.89
N MET A 269 -0.87 6.93 -7.07
CA MET A 269 -1.05 6.24 -5.79
C MET A 269 -0.82 7.22 -4.65
N LEU A 270 -1.69 7.19 -3.65
CA LEU A 270 -1.43 7.90 -2.40
C LEU A 270 -0.22 7.28 -1.71
N GLN A 271 0.74 8.11 -1.32
CA GLN A 271 1.92 7.66 -0.58
C GLN A 271 1.48 7.19 0.81
N THR A 272 1.95 6.00 1.19
CA THR A 272 1.54 5.36 2.45
C THR A 272 2.35 5.83 3.66
N ASP A 273 3.41 6.59 3.42
CA ASP A 273 4.29 7.24 4.41
C ASP A 273 3.94 8.72 4.66
N GLY A 274 2.94 9.28 3.93
CA GLY A 274 2.43 10.63 4.15
C GLY A 274 1.45 10.72 5.32
N ASP A 275 1.11 11.94 5.73
CA ASP A 275 0.23 12.21 6.87
C ASP A 275 -1.24 11.85 6.61
N THR A 276 -1.67 11.85 5.36
CA THR A 276 -3.07 11.57 4.99
C THR A 276 -3.43 10.10 5.18
N PHE A 277 -2.52 9.18 4.86
CA PHE A 277 -2.84 7.75 4.86
C PHE A 277 -3.16 7.21 6.27
N PRO A 278 -2.40 7.47 7.35
CA PRO A 278 -2.74 7.05 8.70
C PRO A 278 -4.10 7.60 9.16
N ARG A 279 -4.37 8.90 8.91
CA ARG A 279 -5.65 9.53 9.24
C ARG A 279 -6.83 8.86 8.54
N TYR A 280 -6.64 8.49 7.27
CA TYR A 280 -7.64 7.73 6.51
C TYR A 280 -7.91 6.37 7.17
N LEU A 281 -6.86 5.61 7.54
CA LEU A 281 -7.00 4.29 8.15
C LEU A 281 -7.77 4.34 9.46
N GLU A 282 -7.43 5.27 10.33
CA GLU A 282 -8.13 5.50 11.61
C GLU A 282 -9.60 5.87 11.37
N ARG A 283 -9.83 6.83 10.48
CA ARG A 283 -11.18 7.32 10.19
C ARG A 283 -12.08 6.27 9.53
N ALA A 284 -11.52 5.41 8.71
CA ALA A 284 -12.21 4.27 8.10
C ALA A 284 -12.42 3.09 9.08
N GLY A 285 -11.87 3.16 10.28
CA GLY A 285 -11.92 2.09 11.28
C GLY A 285 -11.19 0.82 10.85
N LEU A 286 -10.17 0.96 10.00
CA LEU A 286 -9.35 -0.14 9.49
C LEU A 286 -8.22 -0.49 10.46
N VAL A 287 -7.77 0.50 11.23
CA VAL A 287 -6.81 0.36 12.33
C VAL A 287 -7.42 0.92 13.60
N THR A 288 -7.29 0.21 14.72
CA THR A 288 -7.80 0.64 16.03
C THR A 288 -6.76 0.24 17.10
N ASP A 289 -6.28 1.19 17.86
CA ASP A 289 -5.26 0.97 18.91
C ASP A 289 -4.04 0.16 18.44
N GLY A 290 -3.58 0.46 17.21
CA GLY A 290 -2.46 -0.23 16.59
C GLY A 290 -2.74 -1.69 16.18
N PHE A 291 -4.02 -2.10 16.19
CA PHE A 291 -4.44 -3.39 15.67
C PHE A 291 -5.11 -3.22 14.30
N VAL A 292 -4.59 -3.91 13.30
CA VAL A 292 -5.13 -3.97 11.94
C VAL A 292 -6.12 -5.12 11.87
N LYS A 293 -7.38 -4.83 11.52
CA LYS A 293 -8.40 -5.87 11.41
C LYS A 293 -8.03 -6.91 10.37
N ASP A 294 -7.69 -6.46 9.18
CA ASP A 294 -7.24 -7.29 8.06
C ASP A 294 -6.50 -6.40 7.05
N ILE A 295 -5.20 -6.63 6.91
CA ILE A 295 -4.36 -5.88 5.96
C ILE A 295 -4.82 -6.06 4.51
N CYS A 296 -5.38 -7.22 4.17
CA CYS A 296 -5.83 -7.54 2.82
C CYS A 296 -7.07 -6.74 2.39
N ASN A 297 -7.80 -6.17 3.35
CA ASN A 297 -8.93 -5.27 3.08
C ASN A 297 -8.52 -3.79 3.00
N ILE A 298 -7.24 -3.49 3.24
CA ILE A 298 -6.71 -2.13 3.12
C ILE A 298 -6.02 -1.99 1.77
N LYS A 299 -6.50 -1.06 0.97
CA LYS A 299 -5.84 -0.66 -0.28
C LYS A 299 -5.36 0.78 -0.16
N ALA A 300 -4.18 1.06 -0.70
CA ALA A 300 -3.75 2.43 -0.85
C ALA A 300 -4.70 3.15 -1.83
N PRO A 301 -5.26 4.30 -1.46
CA PRO A 301 -6.10 5.08 -2.35
C PRO A 301 -5.37 5.45 -3.63
N ARG A 302 -6.09 5.50 -4.74
CA ARG A 302 -5.54 5.84 -6.05
C ARG A 302 -6.37 6.88 -6.78
N ARG A 303 -5.75 7.60 -7.70
CA ARG A 303 -6.43 8.43 -8.70
C ARG A 303 -6.27 7.77 -10.07
N VAL A 304 -7.37 7.40 -10.70
CA VAL A 304 -7.38 6.85 -12.06
C VAL A 304 -8.03 7.88 -12.98
N LYS A 305 -7.28 8.36 -13.95
CA LYS A 305 -7.74 9.46 -14.86
C LYS A 305 -8.32 10.66 -14.07
N GLY A 306 -7.68 11.01 -12.96
CA GLY A 306 -8.08 12.11 -12.08
C GLY A 306 -9.25 11.81 -11.11
N LYS A 307 -9.83 10.60 -11.11
CA LYS A 307 -10.88 10.20 -10.18
C LYS A 307 -10.29 9.39 -9.02
N ILE A 308 -10.68 9.76 -7.80
CA ILE A 308 -10.25 9.06 -6.57
C ILE A 308 -11.04 7.76 -6.43
N GLU A 309 -10.30 6.68 -6.15
CA GLU A 309 -10.81 5.35 -5.80
C GLU A 309 -10.18 4.89 -4.47
N LEU A 310 -11.01 4.34 -3.55
CA LEU A 310 -10.64 3.86 -2.22
C LEU A 310 -10.56 2.34 -2.15
#